data_b75faed50f098303a9c364ad85dbbecb
#
_entry.id   b75faed50f098303a9c364ad85dbbecb
#
_cell.length_a   1.000
_cell.length_b   1.000
_cell.length_c   1.000
_cell.angle_alpha   90.00
_cell.angle_beta   90.00
_cell.angle_gamma   90.00
#
_symmetry.space_group_name_H-M   'P 1'
#
loop_
_entity.id
_entity.type
_entity.pdbx_description
1 polymer ?
#
loop_
_entity_poly.entity_id
_entity_poly.type
_entity_poly.pdbx_seq_one_letter_code
_entity_poly.pdbx_strand_id
1 'polypeptide(L)'
;PNIRYAYFKTIAKGGKSLIQSCKDLHLGRVVCHKSLRAEFSQDPIEQKRLLREARISAMLQHPNTMPTYELGRDRKGLCYFTMKLVHGYTFREIINYRERYDLSQLLDIIVQVANALQYAHTHGVVHRDIKPENILVGPFGEVLLLDWGLAKVRSKVGDVSELSDLSEENVVLDPGMTGYQKLQGTLSYM
;
A
#
# COMPACT_ATOMS: atom_id res chain seq x y z
N PRO A 1 -30.40 -2.79 -3.44
CA PRO A 1 -29.12 -2.33 -2.97
C PRO A 1 -28.25 -1.97 -4.18
N ASN A 2 -27.90 -0.68 -4.28
CA ASN A 2 -27.08 -0.20 -5.39
C ASN A 2 -25.69 -0.85 -5.31
N ILE A 3 -25.35 -1.61 -6.35
CA ILE A 3 -24.01 -2.17 -6.53
C ILE A 3 -23.12 -1.02 -7.02
N ARG A 4 -22.10 -0.66 -6.23
CA ARG A 4 -21.18 0.40 -6.62
C ARG A 4 -20.06 -0.12 -7.52
N TYR A 5 -19.48 -1.27 -7.19
CA TYR A 5 -18.37 -1.85 -7.94
C TYR A 5 -18.81 -3.10 -8.70
N ALA A 6 -18.44 -3.18 -9.99
CA ALA A 6 -18.78 -4.28 -10.89
C ALA A 6 -17.63 -4.58 -11.87
N TYR A 7 -17.78 -5.65 -12.64
CA TYR A 7 -16.82 -6.06 -13.70
C TYR A 7 -15.40 -6.27 -13.18
N PHE A 8 -15.26 -7.09 -12.12
CA PHE A 8 -13.98 -7.41 -11.53
C PHE A 8 -13.10 -8.24 -12.46
N LYS A 9 -11.84 -7.80 -12.65
CA LYS A 9 -10.80 -8.55 -13.36
C LYS A 9 -9.56 -8.62 -12.48
N THR A 10 -9.08 -9.83 -12.21
CA THR A 10 -7.85 -10.02 -11.41
C THR A 10 -6.64 -9.47 -12.14
N ILE A 11 -5.87 -8.61 -11.47
CA ILE A 11 -4.61 -8.05 -11.92
C ILE A 11 -3.45 -8.84 -11.31
N ALA A 12 -3.47 -9.03 -9.98
CA ALA A 12 -2.42 -9.74 -9.27
C ALA A 12 -2.97 -10.47 -8.04
N LYS A 13 -2.26 -11.53 -7.66
CA LYS A 13 -2.47 -12.26 -6.41
C LYS A 13 -1.18 -12.17 -5.60
N GLY A 14 -1.20 -11.40 -4.52
CA GLY A 14 -0.14 -11.39 -3.53
C GLY A 14 -0.21 -12.60 -2.60
N GLY A 15 0.70 -12.70 -1.64
CA GLY A 15 0.69 -13.80 -0.65
C GLY A 15 -0.65 -13.91 0.08
N LYS A 16 -1.23 -12.78 0.50
CA LYS A 16 -2.49 -12.74 1.26
C LYS A 16 -3.56 -11.83 0.63
N SER A 17 -3.18 -10.98 -0.33
CA SER A 17 -4.05 -10.01 -0.97
C SER A 17 -4.45 -10.41 -2.39
N LEU A 18 -5.62 -9.95 -2.80
CA LEU A 18 -6.15 -10.03 -4.15
C LEU A 18 -6.30 -8.61 -4.69
N ILE A 19 -5.68 -8.35 -5.83
CA ILE A 19 -5.73 -7.07 -6.54
C ILE A 19 -6.51 -7.26 -7.83
N GLN A 20 -7.57 -6.48 -7.98
CA GLN A 20 -8.47 -6.53 -9.13
C GLN A 20 -8.72 -5.13 -9.69
N SER A 21 -8.92 -5.00 -11.00
CA SER A 21 -9.61 -3.84 -11.55
C SER A 21 -11.11 -4.04 -11.45
N CYS A 22 -11.86 -2.96 -11.23
CA CYS A 22 -13.32 -2.98 -11.29
C CYS A 22 -13.84 -1.61 -11.73
N LYS A 23 -15.08 -1.57 -12.20
CA LYS A 23 -15.76 -0.32 -12.56
C LYS A 23 -16.50 0.23 -11.36
N ASP A 24 -16.18 1.45 -10.96
CA ASP A 24 -17.00 2.27 -10.06
C ASP A 24 -18.18 2.82 -10.87
N LEU A 25 -19.35 2.25 -10.64
CA LEU A 25 -20.57 2.59 -11.40
C LEU A 25 -21.11 3.98 -11.03
N HIS A 26 -20.78 4.50 -9.84
CA HIS A 26 -21.23 5.83 -9.42
C HIS A 26 -20.45 6.94 -10.12
N LEU A 27 -19.14 6.75 -10.34
CA LEU A 27 -18.28 7.75 -10.97
C LEU A 27 -17.94 7.40 -12.43
N GLY A 28 -18.38 6.24 -12.94
CA GLY A 28 -18.16 5.81 -14.32
C GLY A 28 -16.70 5.47 -14.66
N ARG A 29 -15.80 5.31 -13.67
CA ARG A 29 -14.37 5.09 -13.86
C ARG A 29 -13.94 3.68 -13.48
N VAL A 30 -12.79 3.25 -14.00
CA VAL A 30 -12.14 2.00 -13.55
C VAL A 30 -11.17 2.31 -12.42
N VAL A 31 -11.19 1.48 -11.37
CA VAL A 31 -10.36 1.62 -10.19
C VAL A 31 -9.66 0.29 -9.87
N CYS A 32 -8.62 0.34 -9.07
CA CYS A 32 -8.00 -0.82 -8.46
C CYS A 32 -8.72 -1.12 -7.14
N HIS A 33 -9.06 -2.40 -6.92
CA HIS A 33 -9.71 -2.91 -5.72
C HIS A 33 -8.78 -3.92 -5.05
N LYS A 34 -8.41 -3.66 -3.81
CA LYS A 34 -7.57 -4.55 -3.00
C LYS A 34 -8.39 -5.13 -1.87
N SER A 35 -8.38 -6.46 -1.75
CA SER A 35 -9.04 -7.23 -0.69
C SER A 35 -8.13 -8.37 -0.23
N LEU A 36 -8.50 -9.06 0.83
CA LEU A 36 -7.84 -10.31 1.21
C LEU A 36 -8.30 -11.45 0.30
N ARG A 37 -7.42 -12.42 0.09
CA ARG A 37 -7.77 -13.68 -0.53
C ARG A 37 -8.73 -14.43 0.38
N ALA A 38 -9.57 -15.32 -0.20
CA ALA A 38 -10.62 -16.02 0.53
C ALA A 38 -10.12 -16.76 1.78
N GLU A 39 -8.93 -17.36 1.69
CA GLU A 39 -8.29 -18.11 2.78
C GLU A 39 -7.95 -17.26 3.99
N PHE A 40 -7.70 -15.95 3.79
CA PHE A 40 -7.32 -14.98 4.84
C PHE A 40 -8.43 -14.01 5.19
N SER A 41 -9.57 -14.12 4.49
CA SER A 41 -10.65 -13.12 4.60
C SER A 41 -11.29 -13.05 5.99
N GLN A 42 -11.25 -14.13 6.75
CA GLN A 42 -11.78 -14.22 8.12
C GLN A 42 -10.68 -14.06 9.19
N ASP A 43 -9.41 -13.94 8.81
CA ASP A 43 -8.31 -13.74 9.76
C ASP A 43 -8.34 -12.30 10.30
N PRO A 44 -8.58 -12.12 11.63
CA PRO A 44 -8.68 -10.77 12.23
C PRO A 44 -7.38 -9.97 12.13
N ILE A 45 -6.23 -10.66 12.15
CA ILE A 45 -4.91 -10.02 12.05
C ILE A 45 -4.73 -9.44 10.64
N GLU A 46 -5.06 -10.23 9.62
CA GLU A 46 -4.91 -9.78 8.23
C GLU A 46 -5.94 -8.70 7.87
N GLN A 47 -7.16 -8.78 8.42
CA GLN A 47 -8.14 -7.70 8.28
C GLN A 47 -7.62 -6.38 8.90
N LYS A 48 -7.04 -6.42 10.11
CA LYS A 48 -6.44 -5.24 10.74
C LYS A 48 -5.29 -4.68 9.91
N ARG A 49 -4.44 -5.55 9.34
CA ARG A 49 -3.33 -5.14 8.45
C ARG A 49 -3.83 -4.43 7.20
N LEU A 50 -4.87 -4.98 6.53
CA LEU A 50 -5.46 -4.37 5.36
C LEU A 50 -6.08 -2.99 5.67
N LEU A 51 -6.79 -2.89 6.79
CA LEU A 51 -7.36 -1.62 7.27
C LEU A 51 -6.28 -0.58 7.56
N ARG A 52 -5.20 -0.99 8.22
CA ARG A 52 -4.07 -0.14 8.54
C ARG A 52 -3.37 0.37 7.27
N GLU A 53 -3.11 -0.51 6.32
CA GLU A 53 -2.54 -0.15 5.02
C GLU A 53 -3.39 0.90 4.33
N ALA A 54 -4.71 0.67 4.22
CA ALA A 54 -5.63 1.60 3.59
C ALA A 54 -5.63 2.98 4.27
N ARG A 55 -5.63 3.04 5.61
CA ARG A 55 -5.60 4.29 6.38
C ARG A 55 -4.30 5.05 6.18
N ILE A 56 -3.15 4.36 6.25
CA ILE A 56 -1.84 4.99 6.01
C ILE A 56 -1.77 5.53 4.58
N SER A 57 -2.17 4.74 3.57
CA SER A 57 -2.20 5.18 2.18
C SER A 57 -3.12 6.38 1.97
N ALA A 58 -4.28 6.42 2.62
CA ALA A 58 -5.22 7.54 2.52
C ALA A 58 -4.70 8.81 3.19
N MET A 59 -3.92 8.69 4.27
CA MET A 59 -3.32 9.81 4.98
C MET A 59 -2.18 10.46 4.20
N LEU A 60 -1.44 9.68 3.42
CA LEU A 60 -0.28 10.15 2.66
C LEU A 60 -0.72 10.76 1.32
N GLN A 61 -0.98 12.06 1.31
CA GLN A 61 -1.41 12.81 0.13
C GLN A 61 -0.21 13.46 -0.56
N HIS A 62 0.53 12.69 -1.36
CA HIS A 62 1.69 13.15 -2.11
C HIS A 62 1.60 12.65 -3.56
N PRO A 63 2.09 13.40 -4.58
CA PRO A 63 2.03 12.98 -5.98
C PRO A 63 2.63 11.59 -6.26
N ASN A 64 3.63 11.20 -5.49
CA ASN A 64 4.33 9.92 -5.63
C ASN A 64 3.84 8.84 -4.64
N THR A 65 2.66 9.00 -4.01
CA THR A 65 1.98 7.97 -3.24
C THR A 65 0.72 7.51 -3.98
N MET A 66 0.31 6.25 -3.77
CA MET A 66 -0.88 5.70 -4.42
C MET A 66 -2.16 6.33 -3.84
N PRO A 67 -2.97 7.07 -4.62
CA PRO A 67 -4.21 7.65 -4.13
C PRO A 67 -5.22 6.57 -3.74
N THR A 68 -5.61 6.54 -2.47
CA THR A 68 -6.69 5.69 -1.95
C THR A 68 -8.02 6.45 -2.05
N TYR A 69 -9.06 5.80 -2.57
CA TYR A 69 -10.35 6.43 -2.82
C TYR A 69 -11.39 6.10 -1.77
N GLU A 70 -11.46 4.85 -1.34
CA GLU A 70 -12.48 4.39 -0.41
C GLU A 70 -11.98 3.16 0.36
N LEU A 71 -12.36 3.10 1.63
CA LEU A 71 -12.27 1.93 2.47
C LEU A 71 -13.70 1.45 2.76
N GLY A 72 -14.00 0.21 2.44
CA GLY A 72 -15.35 -0.33 2.56
C GLY A 72 -15.40 -1.77 3.05
N ARG A 73 -16.63 -2.26 3.16
CA ARG A 73 -16.94 -3.67 3.41
C ARG A 73 -17.87 -4.18 2.33
N ASP A 74 -17.63 -5.38 1.87
CA ASP A 74 -18.52 -6.06 0.93
C ASP A 74 -19.79 -6.59 1.63
N ARG A 75 -20.67 -7.25 0.88
CA ARG A 75 -21.92 -7.83 1.41
C ARG A 75 -21.71 -8.92 2.45
N LYS A 76 -20.51 -9.51 2.49
CA LYS A 76 -20.11 -10.53 3.48
C LYS A 76 -19.41 -9.90 4.69
N GLY A 77 -19.29 -8.56 4.74
CA GLY A 77 -18.62 -7.83 5.79
C GLY A 77 -17.09 -7.80 5.64
N LEU A 78 -16.53 -8.30 4.53
CA LEU A 78 -15.10 -8.36 4.30
C LEU A 78 -14.57 -7.00 3.87
N CYS A 79 -13.45 -6.59 4.48
CA CYS A 79 -12.82 -5.32 4.20
C CYS A 79 -12.17 -5.31 2.81
N TYR A 80 -12.31 -4.19 2.13
CA TYR A 80 -11.58 -3.86 0.92
C TYR A 80 -11.25 -2.37 0.91
N PHE A 81 -10.30 -1.97 0.07
CA PHE A 81 -10.16 -0.57 -0.30
C PHE A 81 -9.95 -0.41 -1.81
N THR A 82 -10.30 0.76 -2.31
CA THR A 82 -10.11 1.11 -3.71
C THR A 82 -9.08 2.23 -3.84
N MET A 83 -8.33 2.20 -4.93
CA MET A 83 -7.25 3.13 -5.22
C MET A 83 -7.14 3.39 -6.72
N LYS A 84 -6.30 4.33 -7.10
CA LYS A 84 -6.02 4.63 -8.52
C LYS A 84 -5.57 3.36 -9.24
N LEU A 85 -6.15 3.08 -10.41
CA LEU A 85 -5.61 2.09 -11.33
C LEU A 85 -4.56 2.78 -12.21
N VAL A 86 -3.33 2.30 -12.14
CA VAL A 86 -2.23 2.76 -12.99
C VAL A 86 -1.71 1.59 -13.80
N HIS A 87 -1.64 1.79 -15.11
CA HIS A 87 -0.96 0.88 -16.01
C HIS A 87 0.50 1.31 -16.11
N GLY A 88 1.43 0.39 -15.91
CA GLY A 88 2.86 0.72 -15.95
C GLY A 88 3.70 -0.49 -15.61
N TYR A 89 4.98 -0.23 -15.39
CA TYR A 89 5.97 -1.24 -15.04
C TYR A 89 6.48 -0.98 -13.63
N THR A 90 6.79 -2.05 -12.91
CA THR A 90 7.54 -1.92 -11.66
C THR A 90 8.98 -1.46 -11.97
N PHE A 91 9.59 -0.78 -11.03
CA PHE A 91 10.99 -0.36 -11.18
C PHE A 91 11.92 -1.58 -11.33
N ARG A 92 11.52 -2.74 -10.80
CA ARG A 92 12.21 -4.02 -11.04
C ARG A 92 12.21 -4.39 -12.52
N GLU A 93 11.07 -4.30 -13.18
CA GLU A 93 10.94 -4.58 -14.61
C GLU A 93 11.77 -3.58 -15.42
N ILE A 94 11.73 -2.29 -15.06
CA ILE A 94 12.52 -1.24 -15.71
C ILE A 94 14.04 -1.52 -15.59
N ILE A 95 14.52 -1.90 -14.41
CA ILE A 95 15.93 -2.26 -14.19
C ILE A 95 16.34 -3.46 -15.06
N ASN A 96 15.44 -4.42 -15.24
CA ASN A 96 15.71 -5.61 -16.08
C ASN A 96 15.72 -5.28 -17.57
N TYR A 97 15.01 -4.22 -18.01
CA TYR A 97 14.95 -3.76 -19.41
C TYR A 97 15.76 -2.48 -19.64
N ARG A 98 17.02 -2.46 -19.17
CA ARG A 98 17.94 -1.30 -19.15
C ARG A 98 18.11 -0.57 -20.48
N GLU A 99 17.89 -1.23 -21.60
CA GLU A 99 18.04 -0.62 -22.94
C GLU A 99 17.06 0.52 -23.22
N ARG A 100 15.99 0.65 -22.44
CA ARG A 100 14.93 1.67 -22.63
C ARG A 100 15.03 2.87 -21.70
N TYR A 101 15.90 2.82 -20.69
CA TYR A 101 16.01 3.89 -19.67
C TYR A 101 17.49 4.23 -19.48
N ASP A 102 17.83 5.49 -19.64
CA ASP A 102 19.16 5.98 -19.30
C ASP A 102 19.33 6.17 -17.78
N LEU A 103 20.57 6.43 -17.35
CA LEU A 103 20.88 6.61 -15.94
C LEU A 103 20.15 7.80 -15.32
N SER A 104 19.97 8.88 -16.08
CA SER A 104 19.28 10.09 -15.58
C SER A 104 17.83 9.78 -15.27
N GLN A 105 17.13 9.07 -16.17
CA GLN A 105 15.74 8.63 -15.96
C GLN A 105 15.59 7.72 -14.74
N LEU A 106 16.53 6.80 -14.52
CA LEU A 106 16.52 5.94 -13.33
C LEU A 106 16.74 6.74 -12.05
N LEU A 107 17.64 7.73 -12.07
CA LEU A 107 17.87 8.62 -10.93
C LEU A 107 16.65 9.50 -10.65
N ASP A 108 15.97 10.01 -11.66
CA ASP A 108 14.77 10.81 -11.51
C ASP A 108 13.64 10.01 -10.83
N ILE A 109 13.51 8.72 -11.14
CA ILE A 109 12.57 7.83 -10.43
C ILE A 109 12.93 7.75 -8.95
N ILE A 110 14.21 7.54 -8.61
CA ILE A 110 14.67 7.43 -7.22
C ILE A 110 14.45 8.75 -6.46
N VAL A 111 14.70 9.89 -7.09
CA VAL A 111 14.46 11.21 -6.47
C VAL A 111 12.98 11.38 -6.13
N GLN A 112 12.06 10.99 -7.03
CA GLN A 112 10.63 11.06 -6.77
C GLN A 112 10.19 10.15 -5.61
N VAL A 113 10.76 8.95 -5.53
CA VAL A 113 10.53 8.04 -4.39
C VAL A 113 11.08 8.65 -3.09
N ALA A 114 12.27 9.26 -3.12
CA ALA A 114 12.85 9.92 -1.95
C ALA A 114 11.95 11.07 -1.45
N ASN A 115 11.35 11.85 -2.36
CA ASN A 115 10.39 12.91 -2.01
C ASN A 115 9.13 12.34 -1.32
N ALA A 116 8.58 11.23 -1.81
CA ALA A 116 7.47 10.55 -1.16
C ALA A 116 7.82 10.07 0.25
N LEU A 117 9.03 9.51 0.42
CA LEU A 117 9.52 9.04 1.72
C LEU A 117 9.76 10.22 2.68
N GLN A 118 10.36 11.31 2.22
CA GLN A 118 10.52 12.52 3.02
C GLN A 118 9.17 13.03 3.52
N TYR A 119 8.17 13.12 2.63
CA TYR A 119 6.82 13.51 3.00
C TYR A 119 6.23 12.56 4.05
N ALA A 120 6.33 11.25 3.87
CA ALA A 120 5.85 10.27 4.84
C ALA A 120 6.55 10.40 6.20
N HIS A 121 7.86 10.62 6.21
CA HIS A 121 8.66 10.82 7.43
C HIS A 121 8.22 12.07 8.21
N THR A 122 7.87 13.17 7.53
CA THR A 122 7.32 14.38 8.21
C THR A 122 5.97 14.10 8.88
N HIS A 123 5.22 13.12 8.39
CA HIS A 123 3.98 12.63 8.99
C HIS A 123 4.20 11.48 9.98
N GLY A 124 5.44 11.21 10.36
CA GLY A 124 5.78 10.17 11.32
C GLY A 124 5.67 8.75 10.78
N VAL A 125 5.56 8.56 9.47
CA VAL A 125 5.40 7.24 8.84
C VAL A 125 6.71 6.77 8.22
N VAL A 126 7.15 5.54 8.57
CA VAL A 126 8.31 4.87 7.98
C VAL A 126 7.83 3.66 7.20
N HIS A 127 8.20 3.53 5.93
CA HIS A 127 7.69 2.52 5.01
C HIS A 127 8.09 1.08 5.37
N ARG A 128 9.37 0.83 5.62
CA ARG A 128 10.00 -0.45 6.04
C ARG A 128 10.05 -1.57 4.99
N ASP A 129 9.56 -1.36 3.78
CA ASP A 129 9.63 -2.34 2.67
C ASP A 129 9.91 -1.66 1.32
N ILE A 130 10.94 -0.79 1.29
CA ILE A 130 11.36 -0.14 0.06
C ILE A 130 12.09 -1.15 -0.82
N LYS A 131 11.54 -1.40 -2.01
CA LYS A 131 12.13 -2.30 -3.00
C LYS A 131 11.61 -1.95 -4.40
N PRO A 132 12.33 -2.32 -5.47
CA PRO A 132 11.93 -2.00 -6.84
C PRO A 132 10.55 -2.51 -7.24
N GLU A 133 10.08 -3.60 -6.65
CA GLU A 133 8.75 -4.16 -6.87
C GLU A 133 7.62 -3.28 -6.32
N ASN A 134 7.93 -2.44 -5.31
CA ASN A 134 6.99 -1.52 -4.69
C ASN A 134 7.03 -0.11 -5.29
N ILE A 135 7.71 0.08 -6.42
CA ILE A 135 7.75 1.34 -7.16
C ILE A 135 7.13 1.09 -8.53
N LEU A 136 6.04 1.77 -8.84
CA LEU A 136 5.35 1.68 -10.13
C LEU A 136 5.64 2.94 -10.94
N VAL A 137 5.99 2.75 -12.22
CA VAL A 137 6.24 3.82 -13.18
C VAL A 137 5.20 3.73 -14.28
N GLY A 138 4.37 4.75 -14.40
CA GLY A 138 3.32 4.86 -15.41
C GLY A 138 3.82 5.45 -16.72
N PRO A 139 3.02 5.33 -17.80
CA PRO A 139 3.42 5.77 -19.15
C PRO A 139 3.47 7.28 -19.33
N PHE A 140 2.91 8.05 -18.40
CA PHE A 140 2.90 9.52 -18.43
C PHE A 140 3.84 10.15 -17.40
N GLY A 141 4.85 9.40 -16.94
CA GLY A 141 5.84 9.87 -15.98
C GLY A 141 5.40 9.76 -14.52
N GLU A 142 4.29 9.09 -14.25
CA GLU A 142 3.92 8.82 -12.85
C GLU A 142 4.93 7.86 -12.20
N VAL A 143 5.41 8.23 -11.03
CA VAL A 143 6.19 7.36 -10.15
C VAL A 143 5.44 7.24 -8.83
N LEU A 144 5.04 6.03 -8.48
CA LEU A 144 4.20 5.78 -7.30
C LEU A 144 4.84 4.76 -6.38
N LEU A 145 5.01 5.13 -5.11
CA LEU A 145 5.42 4.22 -4.06
C LEU A 145 4.20 3.46 -3.54
N LEU A 146 4.27 2.14 -3.58
CA LEU A 146 3.20 1.20 -3.26
C LEU A 146 3.47 0.48 -1.94
N ASP A 147 2.43 -0.19 -1.42
CA ASP A 147 2.47 -1.19 -0.34
C ASP A 147 3.00 -0.68 1.01
N TRP A 148 2.15 0.07 1.70
CA TRP A 148 2.37 0.56 3.06
C TRP A 148 1.99 -0.47 4.16
N GLY A 149 1.78 -1.74 3.79
CA GLY A 149 1.33 -2.80 4.70
C GLY A 149 2.29 -3.10 5.86
N LEU A 150 3.59 -2.82 5.69
CA LEU A 150 4.62 -2.95 6.73
C LEU A 150 5.01 -1.61 7.37
N ALA A 151 4.36 -0.50 7.01
CA ALA A 151 4.73 0.82 7.51
C ALA A 151 4.59 0.92 9.03
N LYS A 152 5.47 1.70 9.68
CA LYS A 152 5.41 2.03 11.09
C LYS A 152 5.03 3.50 11.26
N VAL A 153 4.02 3.75 12.10
CA VAL A 153 3.63 5.11 12.50
C VAL A 153 4.31 5.41 13.85
N ARG A 154 5.01 6.54 13.93
CA ARG A 154 5.59 7.06 15.18
C ARG A 154 4.56 7.98 15.82
N SER A 155 4.04 7.61 16.99
CA SER A 155 3.28 8.54 17.82
C SER A 155 4.23 9.62 18.34
N LYS A 156 3.90 10.90 18.13
CA LYS A 156 4.53 11.98 18.89
C LYS A 156 4.00 11.90 20.32
N VAL A 157 4.91 11.88 21.28
CA VAL A 157 4.56 11.94 22.71
C VAL A 157 3.73 13.20 22.92
N GLY A 158 2.45 13.06 23.26
CA GLY A 158 1.53 14.18 23.56
C GLY A 158 0.37 14.40 22.59
N ASP A 159 0.34 13.81 21.40
CA ASP A 159 -0.82 13.87 20.52
C ASP A 159 -1.75 12.67 20.78
N VAL A 160 -2.86 12.96 21.46
CA VAL A 160 -4.05 12.07 21.49
C VAL A 160 -4.78 12.26 20.16
N SER A 161 -4.12 11.92 19.07
CA SER A 161 -4.71 12.03 17.73
C SER A 161 -5.16 10.65 17.24
N GLU A 162 -6.09 10.65 16.30
CA GLU A 162 -6.65 9.45 15.60
C GLU A 162 -5.62 8.44 15.08
N LEU A 163 -4.32 8.79 15.15
CA LEU A 163 -3.18 7.94 14.81
C LEU A 163 -2.80 6.94 15.91
N SER A 164 -3.30 7.11 17.15
CA SER A 164 -3.03 6.15 18.24
C SER A 164 -3.57 4.75 17.93
N ASP A 165 -4.66 4.65 17.18
CA ASP A 165 -5.23 3.38 16.71
C ASP A 165 -4.36 2.68 15.65
N LEU A 166 -3.41 3.39 15.06
CA LEU A 166 -2.46 2.86 14.08
C LEU A 166 -1.12 2.45 14.70
N SER A 167 -0.89 2.76 15.99
CA SER A 167 0.31 2.35 16.71
C SER A 167 0.32 0.83 16.99
N GLU A 168 1.51 0.22 17.05
CA GLU A 168 1.67 -1.22 17.23
C GLU A 168 1.26 -1.74 18.62
N GLU A 169 0.97 -0.85 19.59
CA GLU A 169 0.69 -1.23 20.98
C GLU A 169 -0.59 -2.05 21.19
N ASN A 170 -1.47 -2.12 20.18
CA ASN A 170 -2.70 -2.93 20.23
C ASN A 170 -2.58 -4.30 19.52
N VAL A 171 -1.41 -4.70 19.07
CA VAL A 171 -1.15 -6.09 18.70
C VAL A 171 -0.72 -6.81 19.98
N VAL A 172 -1.65 -7.57 20.58
CA VAL A 172 -1.35 -8.47 21.68
C VAL A 172 -0.18 -9.35 21.25
N LEU A 173 1.01 -9.03 21.76
CA LEU A 173 2.20 -9.86 21.63
C LEU A 173 1.95 -11.11 22.50
N ASP A 174 2.06 -12.28 21.89
CA ASP A 174 2.12 -13.54 22.59
C ASP A 174 3.20 -13.44 23.70
N PRO A 175 2.88 -13.69 25.00
CA PRO A 175 3.80 -13.46 26.11
C PRO A 175 5.08 -14.31 26.09
N GLY A 176 5.25 -15.17 25.10
CA GLY A 176 6.35 -16.10 24.98
C GLY A 176 7.59 -15.62 24.21
N MET A 177 7.59 -14.43 23.59
CA MET A 177 8.73 -13.92 22.81
C MET A 177 9.41 -12.74 23.49
N THR A 178 10.33 -13.04 24.38
CA THR A 178 11.28 -12.08 24.96
C THR A 178 12.26 -11.54 23.91
N GLY A 179 12.22 -10.23 23.64
CA GLY A 179 13.43 -9.44 23.42
C GLY A 179 14.01 -9.34 22.03
N TYR A 180 13.44 -9.88 20.96
CA TYR A 180 13.93 -9.63 19.59
C TYR A 180 12.97 -8.71 18.83
N GLN A 181 13.48 -7.53 18.43
CA GLN A 181 12.79 -6.70 17.43
C GLN A 181 12.57 -7.56 16.19
N LYS A 182 11.29 -7.83 15.87
CA LYS A 182 10.94 -8.63 14.70
C LYS A 182 11.45 -7.92 13.44
N LEU A 183 12.42 -8.53 12.77
CA LEU A 183 12.89 -8.06 11.46
C LEU A 183 11.68 -8.05 10.51
N GLN A 184 11.30 -6.88 10.01
CA GLN A 184 10.18 -6.70 9.07
C GLN A 184 10.70 -6.01 7.83
N GLY A 185 10.38 -6.56 6.67
CA GLY A 185 10.79 -6.09 5.37
C GLY A 185 11.26 -7.22 4.46
N THR A 186 11.69 -6.89 3.26
CA THR A 186 12.26 -7.86 2.33
C THR A 186 13.75 -7.99 2.58
N LEU A 187 14.22 -9.15 3.05
CA LEU A 187 15.61 -9.41 3.49
C LEU A 187 16.69 -8.93 2.51
N SER A 188 16.43 -8.99 1.21
CA SER A 188 17.38 -8.54 0.16
C SER A 188 17.60 -7.04 0.12
N TYR A 189 16.81 -6.23 0.84
CA TYR A 189 16.83 -4.75 0.81
C TYR A 189 16.89 -4.12 2.21
N MET A 190 17.19 -4.92 3.24
CA MET A 190 17.40 -4.45 4.61
C MET A 190 18.86 -4.08 4.88
#